data_926b3266821572e6272fae52c035b178
#
_entry.id   926b3266821572e6272fae52c035b178
#
_cell.length_a   1.000
_cell.length_b   1.000
_cell.length_c   1.000
_cell.angle_alpha   90.00
_cell.angle_beta   90.00
_cell.angle_gamma   90.00
#
_symmetry.space_group_name_H-M   'P 1'
#
loop_
_entity.id
_entity.type
_entity.pdbx_description
1 polymer ?
#
loop_
_entity_poly.entity_id
_entity_poly.type
_entity_poly.pdbx_seq_one_letter_code
_entity_poly.pdbx_strand_id
1 'polypeptide(L)'
;MEKAPVKPYEKNAKKYVMVPANAKVRRVVLAERMKQLEEFSEQTPLNFVEDNGSKVGVITSGMCYCFAKEVFGDDVNYLKLGFTYPLPQKKIAEFCKGLDTIYVIEENDPLIEAEVQRLGFEVKGKNTFPAYDELTSDVIRKCVHGEEFETIDYDKAKVVPRPCLLYTSDAA
;
A
#
# COMPACT_ATOMS: atom_id res chain seq x y z
N MET A 1 1.40 1.61 -31.42
CA MET A 1 1.48 0.61 -30.34
C MET A 1 2.07 -0.66 -30.94
N GLU A 2 3.26 -1.07 -30.49
CA GLU A 2 3.79 -2.39 -30.87
C GLU A 2 2.96 -3.48 -30.18
N LYS A 3 2.60 -4.50 -30.97
CA LYS A 3 1.90 -5.67 -30.42
C LYS A 3 2.88 -6.48 -29.58
N ALA A 4 2.53 -6.76 -28.34
CA ALA A 4 3.33 -7.66 -27.51
C ALA A 4 3.49 -9.04 -28.19
N PRO A 5 4.68 -9.65 -28.15
CA PRO A 5 4.90 -10.96 -28.76
C PRO A 5 4.04 -12.02 -28.05
N VAL A 6 3.25 -12.74 -28.84
CA VAL A 6 2.44 -13.86 -28.33
C VAL A 6 3.37 -15.02 -28.05
N LYS A 7 3.48 -15.41 -26.77
CA LYS A 7 4.20 -16.61 -26.37
C LYS A 7 3.30 -17.85 -26.55
N PRO A 8 3.82 -18.94 -27.14
CA PRO A 8 3.05 -20.18 -27.23
C PRO A 8 2.72 -20.71 -25.82
N TYR A 9 1.53 -21.30 -25.69
CA TYR A 9 1.13 -21.93 -24.44
C TYR A 9 1.83 -23.29 -24.28
N GLU A 10 2.56 -23.46 -23.17
CA GLU A 10 3.16 -24.72 -22.78
C GLU A 10 2.38 -25.36 -21.65
N LYS A 11 1.82 -26.55 -21.89
CA LYS A 11 1.08 -27.30 -20.89
C LYS A 11 2.03 -27.81 -19.80
N ASN A 12 1.81 -27.37 -18.56
CA ASN A 12 2.58 -27.84 -17.39
C ASN A 12 1.64 -28.23 -16.24
N ALA A 13 1.11 -29.45 -16.29
CA ALA A 13 0.16 -29.94 -15.32
C ALA A 13 0.78 -30.00 -13.89
N LYS A 14 2.05 -30.36 -13.76
CA LYS A 14 2.73 -30.40 -12.44
C LYS A 14 2.84 -29.03 -11.78
N LYS A 15 2.87 -27.95 -12.57
CA LYS A 15 2.95 -26.58 -12.08
C LYS A 15 1.57 -25.98 -11.75
N TYR A 16 0.55 -26.29 -12.56
CA TYR A 16 -0.72 -25.58 -12.50
C TYR A 16 -1.88 -26.39 -11.91
N VAL A 17 -1.79 -27.73 -11.89
CA VAL A 17 -2.83 -28.57 -11.28
C VAL A 17 -2.43 -28.91 -9.84
N MET A 18 -3.13 -28.31 -8.88
CA MET A 18 -2.78 -28.38 -7.45
C MET A 18 -3.43 -29.57 -6.74
N VAL A 19 -3.20 -30.79 -7.27
CA VAL A 19 -3.44 -32.01 -6.49
C VAL A 19 -2.43 -32.12 -5.34
N PRO A 20 -2.72 -32.82 -4.23
CA PRO A 20 -1.86 -32.84 -3.02
C PRO A 20 -0.39 -33.15 -3.29
N ALA A 21 -0.10 -34.10 -4.18
CA ALA A 21 1.28 -34.46 -4.54
C ALA A 21 2.05 -33.28 -5.20
N ASN A 22 1.39 -32.56 -6.13
CA ASN A 22 1.97 -31.41 -6.78
C ASN A 22 2.10 -30.21 -5.81
N ALA A 23 1.07 -29.98 -4.99
CA ALA A 23 1.06 -28.90 -4.01
C ALA A 23 2.20 -29.01 -3.00
N LYS A 24 2.52 -30.22 -2.52
CA LYS A 24 3.65 -30.47 -1.61
C LYS A 24 4.97 -29.99 -2.20
N VAL A 25 5.25 -30.33 -3.45
CA VAL A 25 6.48 -29.91 -4.14
C VAL A 25 6.48 -28.42 -4.40
N ARG A 26 5.33 -27.88 -4.84
CA ARG A 26 5.20 -26.44 -5.12
C ARG A 26 5.35 -25.57 -3.87
N ARG A 27 4.98 -26.08 -2.68
CA ARG A 27 5.16 -25.36 -1.41
C ARG A 27 6.63 -25.06 -1.12
N VAL A 28 7.54 -26.01 -1.41
CA VAL A 28 8.99 -25.79 -1.24
C VAL A 28 9.47 -24.69 -2.18
N VAL A 29 9.05 -24.74 -3.47
CA VAL A 29 9.40 -23.71 -4.46
C VAL A 29 8.86 -22.33 -4.05
N LEU A 30 7.65 -22.29 -3.49
CA LEU A 30 7.06 -21.04 -2.99
C LEU A 30 7.88 -20.49 -1.81
N ALA A 31 8.26 -21.32 -0.85
CA ALA A 31 9.04 -20.89 0.31
C ALA A 31 10.39 -20.30 -0.12
N GLU A 32 11.06 -20.92 -1.08
CA GLU A 32 12.32 -20.38 -1.62
C GLU A 32 12.11 -19.06 -2.37
N ARG A 33 11.05 -18.96 -3.18
CA ARG A 33 10.70 -17.70 -3.86
C ARG A 33 10.41 -16.58 -2.86
N MET A 34 9.72 -16.88 -1.75
CA MET A 34 9.43 -15.86 -0.73
C MET A 34 10.71 -15.28 -0.13
N LYS A 35 11.74 -16.09 0.14
CA LYS A 35 13.04 -15.59 0.59
C LYS A 35 13.69 -14.65 -0.43
N GLN A 36 13.68 -15.03 -1.70
CA GLN A 36 14.20 -14.17 -2.78
C GLN A 36 13.43 -12.85 -2.90
N LEU A 37 12.10 -12.89 -2.70
CA LEU A 37 11.27 -11.69 -2.71
C LEU A 37 11.49 -10.80 -1.48
N GLU A 38 11.80 -11.36 -0.31
CA GLU A 38 12.22 -10.62 0.88
C GLU A 38 13.52 -9.84 0.62
N GLU A 39 14.54 -10.50 0.06
CA GLU A 39 15.79 -9.84 -0.33
C GLU A 39 15.55 -8.76 -1.40
N PHE A 40 14.74 -9.07 -2.42
CA PHE A 40 14.37 -8.10 -3.46
C PHE A 40 13.65 -6.89 -2.88
N SER A 41 12.71 -7.09 -1.96
CA SER A 41 11.94 -6.03 -1.32
C SER A 41 12.84 -5.01 -0.60
N GLU A 42 13.92 -5.48 0.04
CA GLU A 42 14.90 -4.61 0.71
C GLU A 42 15.73 -3.78 -0.26
N GLN A 43 16.02 -4.30 -1.45
CA GLN A 43 16.98 -3.71 -2.38
C GLN A 43 16.33 -2.94 -3.53
N THR A 44 15.05 -3.22 -3.83
CA THR A 44 14.39 -2.61 -4.99
C THR A 44 14.30 -1.09 -4.87
N PRO A 45 14.57 -0.35 -5.97
CA PRO A 45 14.39 1.09 -6.01
C PRO A 45 12.91 1.53 -5.98
N LEU A 46 11.97 0.58 -6.08
CA LEU A 46 10.54 0.84 -5.91
C LEU A 46 10.18 1.19 -4.45
N ASN A 47 11.00 0.71 -3.49
CA ASN A 47 10.89 1.03 -2.08
C ASN A 47 12.00 2.03 -1.74
N PHE A 48 11.66 3.32 -1.70
CA PHE A 48 12.64 4.38 -1.50
C PHE A 48 12.30 5.30 -0.33
N VAL A 49 13.34 5.91 0.21
CA VAL A 49 13.26 6.90 1.27
C VAL A 49 13.53 8.29 0.67
N GLU A 50 12.69 9.25 1.02
CA GLU A 50 12.96 10.67 0.86
C GLU A 50 13.27 11.23 2.24
N ASP A 51 14.51 11.63 2.45
CA ASP A 51 14.97 12.22 3.70
C ASP A 51 15.02 13.76 3.56
N ASN A 52 14.10 14.44 4.22
CA ASN A 52 13.99 15.89 4.27
C ASN A 52 14.53 16.45 5.59
N GLY A 53 15.21 15.65 6.40
CA GLY A 53 15.78 16.05 7.68
C GLY A 53 14.77 16.24 8.80
N SER A 54 13.55 15.72 8.65
CA SER A 54 12.46 15.83 9.62
C SER A 54 12.53 14.77 10.71
N LYS A 55 11.92 15.05 11.85
CA LYS A 55 11.66 14.07 12.91
C LYS A 55 10.30 13.39 12.76
N VAL A 56 9.55 13.78 11.75
CA VAL A 56 8.27 13.17 11.38
C VAL A 56 8.47 12.33 10.12
N GLY A 57 8.00 11.10 10.13
CA GLY A 57 8.05 10.22 8.97
C GLY A 57 6.68 9.73 8.54
N VAL A 58 6.51 9.52 7.26
CA VAL A 58 5.31 8.95 6.64
C VAL A 58 5.69 7.67 5.88
N ILE A 59 5.08 6.56 6.26
CA ILE A 59 5.18 5.28 5.52
C ILE A 59 3.89 5.10 4.73
N THR A 60 4.01 4.86 3.43
CA THR A 60 2.84 4.83 2.56
C THR A 60 3.10 4.04 1.27
N SER A 61 2.04 3.71 0.55
CA SER A 61 2.10 3.02 -0.74
C SER A 61 1.06 3.57 -1.72
N GLY A 62 1.23 3.25 -3.00
CA GLY A 62 0.26 3.60 -4.05
C GLY A 62 -0.06 5.10 -4.13
N MET A 63 -1.34 5.40 -4.28
CA MET A 63 -1.85 6.78 -4.36
C MET A 63 -1.78 7.55 -3.04
N CYS A 64 -1.80 6.85 -1.90
CA CYS A 64 -1.65 7.49 -0.60
C CYS A 64 -0.35 8.30 -0.48
N TYR A 65 0.70 7.91 -1.22
CA TYR A 65 1.93 8.70 -1.30
C TYR A 65 1.68 10.09 -1.91
N CYS A 66 0.92 10.16 -3.01
CA CYS A 66 0.60 11.44 -3.65
C CYS A 66 -0.23 12.33 -2.73
N PHE A 67 -1.22 11.76 -2.07
CA PHE A 67 -2.05 12.48 -1.11
C PHE A 67 -1.24 12.97 0.10
N ALA A 68 -0.34 12.14 0.63
CA ALA A 68 0.55 12.54 1.71
C ALA A 68 1.50 13.68 1.29
N LYS A 69 2.08 13.61 0.08
CA LYS A 69 2.93 14.67 -0.47
C LYS A 69 2.18 15.99 -0.64
N GLU A 70 0.93 15.94 -1.05
CA GLU A 70 0.09 17.15 -1.16
C GLU A 70 -0.18 17.80 0.20
N VAL A 71 -0.30 16.99 1.26
CA VAL A 71 -0.62 17.49 2.61
C VAL A 71 0.62 17.98 3.35
N PHE A 72 1.71 17.20 3.34
CA PHE A 72 2.89 17.47 4.15
C PHE A 72 4.03 18.14 3.38
N GLY A 73 4.00 18.14 2.04
CA GLY A 73 5.08 18.67 1.23
C GLY A 73 6.42 18.00 1.54
N ASP A 74 7.42 18.83 1.81
CA ASP A 74 8.77 18.40 2.19
C ASP A 74 9.04 18.57 3.70
N ASP A 75 8.01 18.80 4.51
CA ASP A 75 8.15 18.98 5.96
C ASP A 75 8.34 17.66 6.73
N VAL A 76 8.18 16.53 6.06
CA VAL A 76 8.31 15.18 6.62
C VAL A 76 9.23 14.30 5.76
N ASN A 77 9.78 13.24 6.36
CA ASN A 77 10.47 12.20 5.63
C ASN A 77 9.44 11.18 5.11
N TYR A 78 9.73 10.55 3.97
CA TYR A 78 8.85 9.53 3.40
C TYR A 78 9.57 8.20 3.20
N LEU A 79 8.89 7.12 3.53
CA LEU A 79 9.20 5.79 3.01
C LEU A 79 8.04 5.38 2.07
N LYS A 80 8.30 5.48 0.77
CA LYS A 80 7.34 5.05 -0.24
C LYS A 80 7.57 3.60 -0.60
N LEU A 81 6.55 2.77 -0.41
CA LEU A 81 6.54 1.36 -0.73
C LEU A 81 5.86 1.13 -2.08
N GLY A 82 6.66 0.84 -3.11
CA GLY A 82 6.15 0.45 -4.43
C GLY A 82 6.06 -1.08 -4.60
N PHE A 83 6.76 -1.82 -3.73
CA PHE A 83 6.67 -3.28 -3.60
C PHE A 83 6.27 -3.60 -2.16
N THR A 84 5.03 -4.08 -1.98
CA THR A 84 4.37 -4.15 -0.67
C THR A 84 4.27 -5.58 -0.09
N TYR A 85 4.69 -6.61 -0.82
CA TYR A 85 4.66 -7.96 -0.29
C TYR A 85 5.76 -8.88 -0.87
N PRO A 86 6.62 -9.43 0.00
CA PRO A 86 6.76 -9.13 1.42
C PRO A 86 7.28 -7.71 1.67
N LEU A 87 6.93 -7.13 2.84
CA LEU A 87 7.38 -5.79 3.22
C LEU A 87 8.88 -5.79 3.57
N PRO A 88 9.63 -4.71 3.26
CA PRO A 88 11.05 -4.57 3.55
C PRO A 88 11.29 -4.22 5.03
N GLN A 89 11.31 -5.23 5.90
CA GLN A 89 11.34 -5.05 7.36
C GLN A 89 12.56 -4.27 7.85
N LYS A 90 13.75 -4.53 7.26
CA LYS A 90 15.00 -3.83 7.65
C LYS A 90 14.93 -2.36 7.25
N LYS A 91 14.50 -2.07 6.02
CA LYS A 91 14.34 -0.70 5.53
C LYS A 91 13.31 0.08 6.35
N ILE A 92 12.18 -0.55 6.70
CA ILE A 92 11.16 0.04 7.58
C ILE A 92 11.78 0.34 8.96
N ALA A 93 12.44 -0.63 9.57
CA ALA A 93 13.05 -0.44 10.88
C ALA A 93 14.15 0.63 10.88
N GLU A 94 14.94 0.72 9.81
CA GLU A 94 15.97 1.75 9.65
C GLU A 94 15.34 3.14 9.48
N PHE A 95 14.31 3.25 8.65
CA PHE A 95 13.56 4.51 8.45
C PHE A 95 12.93 5.01 9.76
N CYS A 96 12.34 4.12 10.55
CA CYS A 96 11.68 4.51 11.79
C CYS A 96 12.64 4.96 12.90
N LYS A 97 13.93 4.60 12.83
CA LYS A 97 14.91 4.97 13.85
C LYS A 97 15.12 6.48 13.93
N GLY A 98 14.94 7.01 15.12
CA GLY A 98 15.20 8.42 15.40
C GLY A 98 14.11 9.38 14.94
N LEU A 99 12.95 8.88 14.48
CA LEU A 99 11.75 9.66 14.27
C LEU A 99 10.96 9.78 15.57
N ASP A 100 10.38 10.94 15.80
CA ASP A 100 9.54 11.24 16.97
C ASP A 100 8.07 10.91 16.71
N THR A 101 7.65 11.00 15.45
CA THR A 101 6.29 10.67 15.00
C THR A 101 6.35 9.91 13.69
N ILE A 102 5.61 8.81 13.62
CA ILE A 102 5.49 7.99 12.41
C ILE A 102 4.02 7.91 12.04
N TYR A 103 3.68 8.39 10.86
CA TYR A 103 2.38 8.18 10.24
C TYR A 103 2.45 6.97 9.31
N VAL A 104 1.43 6.12 9.36
CA VAL A 104 1.20 5.09 8.35
C VAL A 104 -0.09 5.42 7.61
N ILE A 105 0.05 5.77 6.34
CA ILE A 105 -1.07 6.19 5.50
C ILE A 105 -1.30 5.14 4.42
N GLU A 106 -2.34 4.35 4.63
CA GLU A 106 -2.77 3.26 3.73
C GLU A 106 -4.29 3.17 3.69
N GLU A 107 -4.83 2.71 2.57
CA GLU A 107 -6.27 2.48 2.42
C GLU A 107 -6.68 1.15 3.05
N ASN A 108 -7.96 1.07 3.43
CA ASN A 108 -8.58 -0.15 3.97
C ASN A 108 -7.87 -0.71 5.22
N ASP A 109 -7.51 -1.98 5.18
CA ASP A 109 -6.98 -2.74 6.31
C ASP A 109 -5.52 -2.35 6.67
N PRO A 110 -5.14 -2.41 7.96
CA PRO A 110 -3.83 -1.99 8.45
C PRO A 110 -2.73 -3.02 8.18
N LEU A 111 -2.33 -3.22 6.92
CA LEU A 111 -1.27 -4.16 6.54
C LEU A 111 0.13 -3.63 6.88
N ILE A 112 0.41 -2.40 6.46
CA ILE A 112 1.70 -1.74 6.70
C ILE A 112 1.81 -1.37 8.17
N GLU A 113 0.77 -0.80 8.74
CA GLU A 113 0.69 -0.44 10.16
C GLU A 113 0.99 -1.63 11.06
N ALA A 114 0.31 -2.76 10.84
CA ALA A 114 0.50 -3.97 11.64
C ALA A 114 1.96 -4.48 11.59
N GLU A 115 2.61 -4.37 10.45
CA GLU A 115 4.01 -4.77 10.31
C GLU A 115 4.95 -3.80 11.05
N VAL A 116 4.72 -2.49 10.96
CA VAL A 116 5.53 -1.50 11.68
C VAL A 116 5.37 -1.66 13.19
N GLN A 117 4.16 -1.92 13.67
CA GLN A 117 3.89 -2.22 15.09
C GLN A 117 4.55 -3.53 15.53
N ARG A 118 4.55 -4.56 14.67
CA ARG A 118 5.23 -5.84 14.94
C ARG A 118 6.75 -5.67 15.08
N LEU A 119 7.33 -4.68 14.41
CA LEU A 119 8.73 -4.30 14.53
C LEU A 119 9.03 -3.47 15.80
N GLY A 120 8.01 -3.14 16.60
CA GLY A 120 8.13 -2.46 17.88
C GLY A 120 8.03 -0.93 17.84
N PHE A 121 7.54 -0.36 16.75
CA PHE A 121 7.36 1.09 16.62
C PHE A 121 5.90 1.50 16.86
N GLU A 122 5.70 2.58 17.61
CA GLU A 122 4.40 3.22 17.72
C GLU A 122 4.13 4.07 16.49
N VAL A 123 2.91 3.99 15.96
CA VAL A 123 2.51 4.70 14.76
C VAL A 123 1.12 5.32 14.89
N LYS A 124 0.91 6.38 14.16
CA LYS A 124 -0.39 6.99 13.88
C LYS A 124 -0.91 6.42 12.56
N GLY A 125 -1.74 5.40 12.63
CA GLY A 125 -2.33 4.70 11.51
C GLY A 125 -3.85 4.77 11.55
N LYS A 126 -4.55 3.64 11.66
CA LYS A 126 -6.01 3.59 11.67
C LYS A 126 -6.68 4.19 12.92
N ASN A 127 -5.91 4.45 13.95
CA ASN A 127 -6.35 5.28 15.08
C ASN A 127 -6.44 6.79 14.72
N THR A 128 -5.85 7.20 13.60
CA THR A 128 -5.82 8.58 13.12
C THR A 128 -6.57 8.72 11.79
N PHE A 129 -6.38 7.79 10.86
CA PHE A 129 -6.99 7.79 9.54
C PHE A 129 -8.12 6.77 9.42
N PRO A 130 -9.18 7.04 8.66
CA PRO A 130 -10.30 6.12 8.52
C PRO A 130 -9.87 4.80 7.87
N ALA A 131 -10.52 3.70 8.29
CA ALA A 131 -10.33 2.36 7.73
C ALA A 131 -11.34 2.02 6.61
N TYR A 132 -12.21 2.94 6.26
CA TYR A 132 -13.27 2.80 5.27
C TYR A 132 -13.45 4.11 4.51
N ASP A 133 -14.18 4.07 3.43
CA ASP A 133 -14.35 5.15 2.46
C ASP A 133 -13.06 5.53 1.72
N GLU A 134 -13.17 6.47 0.82
CA GLU A 134 -12.04 6.94 0.00
C GLU A 134 -11.11 7.83 0.83
N LEU A 135 -9.83 7.48 0.84
CA LEU A 135 -8.80 8.29 1.45
C LEU A 135 -8.31 9.34 0.43
N THR A 136 -8.44 10.61 0.78
CA THR A 136 -8.01 11.74 -0.06
C THR A 136 -7.07 12.66 0.72
N SER A 137 -6.41 13.60 0.03
CA SER A 137 -5.61 14.64 0.68
C SER A 137 -6.42 15.46 1.69
N ASP A 138 -7.69 15.74 1.39
CA ASP A 138 -8.57 16.48 2.29
C ASP A 138 -8.85 15.69 3.58
N VAL A 139 -9.15 14.40 3.47
CA VAL A 139 -9.32 13.53 4.64
C VAL A 139 -8.06 13.50 5.50
N ILE A 140 -6.88 13.41 4.87
CA ILE A 140 -5.59 13.42 5.59
C ILE A 140 -5.39 14.76 6.30
N ARG A 141 -5.63 15.92 5.64
CA ARG A 141 -5.55 17.26 6.25
C ARG A 141 -6.47 17.38 7.47
N LYS A 142 -7.70 16.94 7.33
CA LYS A 142 -8.65 16.94 8.45
C LYS A 142 -8.14 16.12 9.62
N CYS A 143 -7.62 14.92 9.37
CA CYS A 143 -7.11 14.03 10.42
C CYS A 143 -5.84 14.57 11.11
N VAL A 144 -4.97 15.26 10.38
CA VAL A 144 -3.67 15.73 10.91
C VAL A 144 -3.74 17.15 11.44
N HIS A 145 -4.41 18.06 10.73
CA HIS A 145 -4.45 19.48 11.03
C HIS A 145 -5.79 19.95 11.61
N GLY A 146 -6.82 19.11 11.58
CA GLY A 146 -8.17 19.49 12.03
C GLY A 146 -8.87 20.48 11.08
N GLU A 147 -8.41 20.56 9.83
CA GLU A 147 -9.00 21.47 8.84
C GLU A 147 -10.36 20.94 8.37
N GLU A 148 -11.34 21.84 8.29
CA GLU A 148 -12.65 21.55 7.72
C GLU A 148 -12.70 22.09 6.29
N PHE A 149 -13.32 21.33 5.39
CA PHE A 149 -13.45 21.71 4.00
C PHE A 149 -14.84 22.20 3.68
N GLU A 150 -14.93 23.22 2.82
CA GLU A 150 -16.20 23.61 2.22
C GLU A 150 -16.65 22.49 1.28
N THR A 151 -17.74 21.84 1.63
CA THR A 151 -18.41 20.89 0.75
C THR A 151 -19.48 21.60 -0.06
N ILE A 152 -19.57 21.27 -1.34
CA ILE A 152 -20.70 21.74 -2.16
C ILE A 152 -21.96 21.07 -1.62
N ASP A 153 -22.89 21.90 -1.13
CA ASP A 153 -24.21 21.40 -0.73
C ASP A 153 -25.02 21.05 -1.99
N TYR A 154 -25.42 19.81 -2.10
CA TYR A 154 -26.22 19.32 -3.21
C TYR A 154 -27.34 18.40 -2.72
N ASP A 155 -28.46 18.44 -3.43
CA ASP A 155 -29.60 17.59 -3.16
C ASP A 155 -29.28 16.12 -3.54
N LYS A 156 -28.92 15.31 -2.55
CA LYS A 156 -28.57 13.90 -2.73
C LYS A 156 -29.68 13.09 -3.41
N ALA A 157 -30.94 13.50 -3.28
CA ALA A 157 -32.06 12.82 -3.95
C ALA A 157 -32.06 13.02 -5.48
N LYS A 158 -31.38 14.04 -5.97
CA LYS A 158 -31.27 14.34 -7.41
C LYS A 158 -30.00 13.75 -8.06
N VAL A 159 -29.10 13.21 -7.27
CA VAL A 159 -27.86 12.59 -7.79
C VAL A 159 -28.13 11.12 -8.04
N VAL A 160 -27.92 10.69 -9.28
CA VAL A 160 -27.99 9.28 -9.63
C VAL A 160 -26.86 8.55 -8.88
N PRO A 161 -27.17 7.53 -8.07
CA PRO A 161 -26.14 6.79 -7.37
C PRO A 161 -25.15 6.20 -8.37
N ARG A 162 -23.86 6.24 -8.00
CA ARG A 162 -22.79 5.68 -8.83
C ARG A 162 -23.10 4.20 -9.10
N PRO A 163 -23.20 3.78 -10.36
CA PRO A 163 -23.48 2.38 -10.66
C PRO A 163 -22.34 1.50 -10.15
N CYS A 164 -22.67 0.41 -9.49
CA CYS A 164 -21.68 -0.58 -9.09
C CYS A 164 -21.12 -1.27 -10.34
N LEU A 165 -19.78 -1.33 -10.45
CA LEU A 165 -19.12 -2.01 -11.57
C LEU A 165 -19.55 -3.48 -11.71
N LEU A 166 -19.88 -4.14 -10.60
CA LEU A 166 -20.37 -5.51 -10.59
C LEU A 166 -21.77 -5.65 -11.25
N TYR A 167 -22.58 -4.59 -11.21
CA TYR A 167 -23.92 -4.62 -11.84
C TYR A 167 -23.91 -4.17 -13.31
N THR A 168 -22.81 -3.58 -13.76
CA THR A 168 -22.67 -3.02 -15.11
C THR A 168 -21.65 -3.73 -15.98
N SER A 169 -20.97 -4.77 -15.46
CA SER A 169 -20.03 -5.58 -16.23
C SER A 169 -20.75 -6.77 -16.86
N ASP A 170 -20.48 -7.01 -18.14
CA ASP A 170 -20.91 -8.23 -18.87
C ASP A 170 -20.08 -9.47 -18.46
N ALA A 171 -19.41 -9.44 -17.33
CA ALA A 171 -18.57 -10.53 -16.81
C ALA A 171 -19.38 -11.53 -15.98
N ALA A 172 -20.61 -11.82 -16.39
CA ALA A 172 -21.44 -12.89 -15.84
C ALA A 172 -21.35 -14.14 -16.72
#